data_b82b22f77e985875aaebb855c2895392
#
_entry.id   b82b22f77e985875aaebb855c2895392
#
_cell.length_a   1.000
_cell.length_b   1.000
_cell.length_c   1.000
_cell.angle_alpha   90.00
_cell.angle_beta   90.00
_cell.angle_gamma   90.00
#
_symmetry.space_group_name_H-M   'P 1'
#
loop_
_entity.id
_entity.type
_entity.pdbx_description
1 polymer ?
#
loop_
_entity_poly.entity_id
_entity_poly.type
_entity_poly.pdbx_seq_one_letter_code
_entity_poly.pdbx_strand_id
1 'polypeptide(L)'
;MFQLICKDGHARRGTFTTPHGTVQTPVFMNVGTQAAIKGALSAEDLETIGCQVELSNTYHLHVRPGDELIRDLGGLHKFMTWEKPILTDSGGFQIFSLAQLRKITEEGVAFNCHVDGRHIFMGPEESMRIQA
;
A
#
# COMPACT_ATOMS: atom_id res chain seq x y z
N MET A 1 16.48 2.90 -6.47
CA MET A 1 17.18 4.16 -6.84
C MET A 1 16.51 4.81 -8.03
N PHE A 2 16.33 6.14 -8.04
CA PHE A 2 15.76 6.87 -9.19
C PHE A 2 16.86 7.40 -10.11
N GLN A 3 16.67 7.23 -11.41
CA GLN A 3 17.56 7.76 -12.46
C GLN A 3 16.74 8.55 -13.47
N LEU A 4 17.06 9.82 -13.66
CA LEU A 4 16.48 10.64 -14.72
C LEU A 4 17.13 10.28 -16.06
N ILE A 5 16.31 9.94 -17.06
CA ILE A 5 16.77 9.61 -18.42
C ILE A 5 16.78 10.83 -19.33
N CYS A 6 15.67 11.56 -19.38
CA CYS A 6 15.56 12.76 -20.19
C CYS A 6 14.52 13.74 -19.65
N LYS A 7 14.62 14.99 -20.15
CA LYS A 7 13.66 16.07 -19.90
C LYS A 7 13.26 16.69 -21.23
N ASP A 8 12.01 17.15 -21.28
CA ASP A 8 11.49 18.02 -22.33
C ASP A 8 10.58 19.06 -21.70
N GLY A 9 11.06 20.31 -21.59
CA GLY A 9 10.41 21.35 -20.79
C GLY A 9 10.23 20.92 -19.34
N HIS A 10 8.98 20.81 -18.89
CA HIS A 10 8.62 20.32 -17.55
C HIS A 10 8.42 18.81 -17.49
N ALA A 11 8.32 18.12 -18.60
CA ALA A 11 8.20 16.67 -18.65
C ALA A 11 9.50 15.98 -18.27
N ARG A 12 9.39 14.84 -17.58
CA ARG A 12 10.55 14.04 -17.16
C ARG A 12 10.26 12.56 -17.40
N ARG A 13 11.23 11.86 -17.98
CA ARG A 13 11.25 10.40 -18.06
C ARG A 13 12.40 9.87 -17.20
N GLY A 14 12.14 8.84 -16.44
CA GLY A 14 13.14 8.21 -15.60
C GLY A 14 12.84 6.75 -15.33
N THR A 15 13.71 6.13 -14.56
CA THR A 15 13.53 4.79 -14.00
C THR A 15 13.62 4.82 -12.49
N PHE A 16 12.84 3.98 -11.83
CA PHE A 16 12.90 3.77 -10.40
C PHE A 16 13.14 2.29 -10.13
N THR A 17 14.32 1.96 -9.61
CA THR A 17 14.73 0.58 -9.35
C THR A 17 14.49 0.22 -7.89
N THR A 18 13.81 -0.90 -7.68
CA THR A 18 13.52 -1.54 -6.40
C THR A 18 14.06 -2.97 -6.38
N PRO A 19 14.08 -3.67 -5.24
CA PRO A 19 14.38 -5.10 -5.19
C PRO A 19 13.46 -5.98 -6.06
N HIS A 20 12.21 -5.52 -6.29
CA HIS A 20 11.20 -6.22 -7.06
C HIS A 20 11.11 -5.77 -8.53
N GLY A 21 12.10 -5.07 -9.02
CA GLY A 21 12.17 -4.67 -10.43
C GLY A 21 12.26 -3.16 -10.64
N THR A 22 12.28 -2.79 -11.91
CA THR A 22 12.45 -1.41 -12.33
C THR A 22 11.15 -0.88 -12.95
N VAL A 23 10.72 0.28 -12.46
CA VAL A 23 9.54 1.01 -12.92
C VAL A 23 9.96 2.12 -13.85
N GLN A 24 9.35 2.20 -15.04
CA GLN A 24 9.52 3.30 -15.99
C GLN A 24 8.60 4.45 -15.60
N THR A 25 9.13 5.66 -15.46
CA THR A 25 8.31 6.83 -15.13
C THR A 25 8.19 7.81 -16.29
N PRO A 26 7.06 8.48 -16.47
CA PRO A 26 5.87 8.49 -15.61
C PRO A 26 5.12 7.16 -15.65
N VAL A 27 4.49 6.78 -14.55
CA VAL A 27 3.75 5.54 -14.42
C VAL A 27 2.47 5.79 -13.62
N PHE A 28 1.40 5.10 -13.99
CA PHE A 28 0.20 5.02 -13.17
C PHE A 28 0.34 3.88 -12.16
N MET A 29 0.06 4.16 -10.91
CA MET A 29 0.08 3.19 -9.82
C MET A 29 -1.35 2.85 -9.42
N ASN A 30 -1.76 1.62 -9.68
CA ASN A 30 -3.10 1.15 -9.33
C ASN A 30 -3.24 1.02 -7.81
N VAL A 31 -4.44 1.25 -7.29
CA VAL A 31 -4.72 1.15 -5.85
C VAL A 31 -5.39 -0.18 -5.55
N GLY A 32 -4.65 -1.10 -4.97
CA GLY A 32 -5.14 -2.34 -4.38
C GLY A 32 -5.50 -2.16 -2.92
N THR A 33 -6.74 -1.88 -2.62
CA THR A 33 -7.19 -1.53 -1.26
C THR A 33 -6.96 -2.65 -0.25
N GLN A 34 -7.26 -3.90 -0.62
CA GLN A 34 -7.12 -5.10 0.21
C GLN A 34 -6.41 -6.22 -0.56
N ALA A 35 -5.21 -5.93 -1.04
CA ALA A 35 -4.43 -6.83 -1.89
C ALA A 35 -5.12 -7.19 -3.22
N ALA A 36 -6.10 -6.39 -3.63
CA ALA A 36 -6.81 -6.52 -4.90
C ALA A 36 -7.45 -5.20 -5.28
N ILE A 37 -7.62 -4.96 -6.56
CA ILE A 37 -8.32 -3.77 -7.07
C ILE A 37 -9.82 -4.00 -6.98
N LYS A 38 -10.55 -3.03 -6.43
CA LYS A 38 -12.02 -3.04 -6.45
C LYS A 38 -12.51 -3.06 -7.90
N GLY A 39 -13.44 -3.97 -8.19
CA GLY A 39 -14.00 -4.12 -9.53
C GLY A 39 -13.50 -5.38 -10.25
N ALA A 40 -12.95 -6.33 -9.49
CA ALA A 40 -12.59 -7.68 -9.94
C ALA A 40 -11.40 -7.76 -10.92
N LEU A 41 -10.40 -6.87 -10.77
CA LEU A 41 -9.11 -7.05 -11.44
C LEU A 41 -8.18 -7.88 -10.55
N SER A 42 -7.71 -8.99 -11.09
CA SER A 42 -6.70 -9.85 -10.46
C SER A 42 -5.27 -9.34 -10.73
N ALA A 43 -4.29 -9.90 -10.03
CA ALA A 43 -2.86 -9.65 -10.33
C ALA A 43 -2.51 -10.07 -11.77
N GLU A 44 -3.10 -11.15 -12.28
CA GLU A 44 -2.91 -11.62 -13.66
C GLU A 44 -3.45 -10.63 -14.69
N ASP A 45 -4.61 -10.03 -14.41
CA ASP A 45 -5.17 -8.96 -15.27
C ASP A 45 -4.22 -7.75 -15.30
N LEU A 46 -3.67 -7.36 -14.13
CA LEU A 46 -2.71 -6.26 -14.04
C LEU A 46 -1.42 -6.54 -14.81
N GLU A 47 -0.94 -7.77 -14.80
CA GLU A 47 0.21 -8.17 -15.61
C GLU A 47 -0.09 -8.09 -17.11
N THR A 48 -1.27 -8.57 -17.51
CA THR A 48 -1.73 -8.55 -18.91
C THR A 48 -1.81 -7.14 -19.47
N ILE A 49 -2.28 -6.17 -18.68
CA ILE A 49 -2.33 -4.76 -19.10
C ILE A 49 -1.01 -4.01 -18.93
N GLY A 50 0.05 -4.69 -18.47
CA GLY A 50 1.39 -4.12 -18.34
C GLY A 50 1.58 -3.20 -17.13
N CYS A 51 0.82 -3.39 -16.06
CA CYS A 51 1.02 -2.66 -14.81
C CYS A 51 2.43 -2.91 -14.26
N GLN A 52 3.10 -1.85 -13.80
CA GLN A 52 4.48 -1.93 -13.34
C GLN A 52 4.61 -1.85 -11.83
N VAL A 53 3.65 -1.22 -11.16
CA VAL A 53 3.66 -0.98 -9.71
C VAL A 53 2.24 -0.90 -9.20
N GLU A 54 2.01 -1.44 -8.01
CA GLU A 54 0.73 -1.38 -7.32
C GLU A 54 0.87 -0.70 -5.96
N LEU A 55 -0.19 -0.05 -5.49
CA LEU A 55 -0.27 0.50 -4.13
C LEU A 55 -1.21 -0.37 -3.30
N SER A 56 -0.72 -0.83 -2.16
CA SER A 56 -1.51 -1.53 -1.15
C SER A 56 -1.67 -0.68 0.10
N ASN A 57 -2.87 -0.68 0.67
CA ASN A 57 -3.21 0.20 1.76
C ASN A 57 -3.02 -0.48 3.11
N THR A 58 -2.10 0.03 3.90
CA THR A 58 -1.72 -0.50 5.22
C THR A 58 -2.89 -0.58 6.19
N TYR A 59 -3.71 0.46 6.29
CA TYR A 59 -4.87 0.48 7.18
C TYR A 59 -5.87 -0.63 6.84
N HIS A 60 -6.24 -0.74 5.57
CA HIS A 60 -7.21 -1.74 5.14
C HIS A 60 -6.71 -3.17 5.33
N LEU A 61 -5.44 -3.42 5.04
CA LEU A 61 -4.83 -4.75 5.22
C LEU A 61 -4.68 -5.11 6.69
N HIS A 62 -4.32 -4.16 7.56
CA HIS A 62 -4.27 -4.36 9.01
C HIS A 62 -5.64 -4.67 9.60
N VAL A 63 -6.68 -3.94 9.15
CA VAL A 63 -8.06 -4.17 9.60
C VAL A 63 -8.58 -5.53 9.11
N ARG A 64 -8.31 -5.85 7.84
CA ARG A 64 -8.77 -7.09 7.22
C ARG A 64 -7.94 -7.40 5.95
N PRO A 65 -7.31 -8.58 5.87
CA PRO A 65 -7.43 -9.76 6.73
C PRO A 65 -6.61 -9.72 8.02
N GLY A 66 -5.67 -8.77 8.17
CA GLY A 66 -4.72 -8.62 9.25
C GLY A 66 -3.28 -8.84 8.78
N ASP A 67 -2.37 -8.00 9.25
CA ASP A 67 -0.94 -8.05 8.90
C ASP A 67 -0.26 -9.36 9.35
N GLU A 68 -0.66 -9.90 10.51
CA GLU A 68 -0.13 -11.18 11.00
C GLU A 68 -0.44 -12.33 10.06
N LEU A 69 -1.68 -12.41 9.54
CA LEU A 69 -2.05 -13.44 8.57
C LEU A 69 -1.25 -13.28 7.27
N ILE A 70 -1.10 -12.04 6.78
CA ILE A 70 -0.32 -11.77 5.56
C ILE A 70 1.14 -12.19 5.76
N ARG A 71 1.75 -11.87 6.90
CA ARG A 71 3.10 -12.30 7.27
C ARG A 71 3.22 -13.83 7.28
N ASP A 72 2.29 -14.53 7.92
CA ASP A 72 2.31 -15.99 8.06
C ASP A 72 2.13 -16.70 6.71
N LEU A 73 1.46 -16.06 5.76
CA LEU A 73 1.36 -16.51 4.35
C LEU A 73 2.58 -16.18 3.50
N GLY A 74 3.61 -15.56 4.10
CA GLY A 74 4.89 -15.27 3.44
C GLY A 74 5.01 -13.89 2.84
N GLY A 75 4.21 -12.94 3.32
CA GLY A 75 4.26 -11.53 2.97
C GLY A 75 3.30 -11.13 1.85
N LEU A 76 3.22 -9.82 1.63
CA LEU A 76 2.21 -9.22 0.76
C LEU A 76 2.35 -9.66 -0.70
N HIS A 77 3.56 -9.79 -1.22
CA HIS A 77 3.80 -10.25 -2.59
C HIS A 77 3.22 -11.64 -2.85
N LYS A 78 3.43 -12.58 -1.91
CA LYS A 78 2.86 -13.94 -2.03
C LYS A 78 1.35 -13.94 -1.86
N PHE A 79 0.84 -13.17 -0.90
CA PHE A 79 -0.59 -13.04 -0.66
C PHE A 79 -1.34 -12.47 -1.86
N MET A 80 -0.75 -11.51 -2.57
CA MET A 80 -1.31 -10.90 -3.77
C MET A 80 -1.04 -11.70 -5.05
N THR A 81 -0.09 -12.62 -5.03
CA THR A 81 0.46 -13.26 -6.24
C THR A 81 1.01 -12.21 -7.23
N TRP A 82 1.69 -11.19 -6.69
CA TRP A 82 2.26 -10.05 -7.42
C TRP A 82 3.75 -9.92 -7.15
N GLU A 83 4.58 -10.08 -8.18
CA GLU A 83 6.04 -10.13 -8.01
C GLU A 83 6.73 -8.77 -8.24
N LYS A 84 6.01 -7.82 -8.85
CA LYS A 84 6.54 -6.50 -9.16
C LYS A 84 6.47 -5.56 -7.94
N PRO A 85 7.03 -4.35 -8.03
CA PRO A 85 7.02 -3.38 -6.94
C PRO A 85 5.63 -3.10 -6.37
N ILE A 86 5.55 -3.05 -5.05
CA ILE A 86 4.38 -2.61 -4.29
C ILE A 86 4.80 -1.38 -3.47
N LEU A 87 3.98 -0.34 -3.49
CA LEU A 87 4.06 0.75 -2.54
C LEU A 87 3.04 0.51 -1.45
N THR A 88 3.47 0.51 -0.19
CA THR A 88 2.57 0.54 0.97
C THR A 88 2.48 1.97 1.49
N ASP A 89 1.27 2.42 1.85
CA ASP A 89 1.05 3.71 2.49
C ASP A 89 1.10 3.60 4.02
N SER A 90 1.11 4.72 4.72
CA SER A 90 1.11 4.73 6.20
C SER A 90 -0.26 4.40 6.83
N GLY A 91 -1.33 4.40 6.06
CA GLY A 91 -2.70 4.29 6.56
C GLY A 91 -3.25 5.56 7.23
N GLY A 92 -2.45 6.62 7.33
CA GLY A 92 -2.82 7.84 8.08
C GLY A 92 -4.05 8.56 7.52
N PHE A 93 -4.18 8.63 6.20
CA PHE A 93 -5.34 9.25 5.57
C PHE A 93 -6.64 8.51 5.90
N GLN A 94 -6.61 7.18 5.91
CA GLN A 94 -7.78 6.34 6.20
C GLN A 94 -8.20 6.47 7.67
N ILE A 95 -7.26 6.55 8.59
CA ILE A 95 -7.54 6.83 10.00
C ILE A 95 -8.21 8.19 10.14
N PHE A 96 -7.73 9.19 9.39
CA PHE A 96 -8.34 10.52 9.41
C PHE A 96 -9.76 10.51 8.82
N SER A 97 -9.99 9.82 7.71
CA SER A 97 -11.25 9.88 6.96
C SER A 97 -12.32 8.91 7.44
N LEU A 98 -11.94 7.73 7.97
CA LEU A 98 -12.87 6.64 8.31
C LEU A 98 -13.12 6.50 9.81
N ALA A 99 -12.21 6.94 10.67
CA ALA A 99 -12.36 6.82 12.11
C ALA A 99 -13.26 7.93 12.68
N GLN A 100 -14.49 7.58 13.05
CA GLN A 100 -15.45 8.54 13.61
C GLN A 100 -15.11 8.97 15.03
N LEU A 101 -14.59 8.07 15.85
CA LEU A 101 -14.17 8.32 17.24
C LEU A 101 -12.66 8.05 17.33
N ARG A 102 -11.87 9.13 17.30
CA ARG A 102 -10.43 9.07 17.40
C ARG A 102 -9.88 9.99 18.48
N LYS A 103 -8.85 9.53 19.17
CA LYS A 103 -8.05 10.33 20.09
C LYS A 103 -6.64 10.43 19.54
N ILE A 104 -6.23 11.63 19.21
CA ILE A 104 -4.90 11.93 18.67
C ILE A 104 -3.99 12.36 19.83
N THR A 105 -2.81 11.77 19.91
CA THR A 105 -1.73 12.14 20.84
C THR A 105 -0.42 12.26 20.07
N GLU A 106 0.67 12.66 20.73
CA GLU A 106 2.00 12.72 20.12
C GLU A 106 2.53 11.31 19.76
N GLU A 107 2.11 10.27 20.49
CA GLU A 107 2.53 8.90 20.26
C GLU A 107 1.76 8.23 19.11
N GLY A 108 0.56 8.72 18.78
CA GLY A 108 -0.25 8.12 17.73
C GLY A 108 -1.75 8.40 17.89
N VAL A 109 -2.55 7.59 17.22
CA VAL A 109 -4.00 7.73 17.16
C VAL A 109 -4.69 6.47 17.68
N ALA A 110 -5.52 6.60 18.71
CA ALA A 110 -6.44 5.56 19.14
C ALA A 110 -7.82 5.80 18.52
N PHE A 111 -8.40 4.76 17.94
CA PHE A 111 -9.69 4.84 17.26
C PHE A 111 -10.44 3.50 17.28
N ASN A 112 -11.72 3.55 16.93
CA ASN A 112 -12.52 2.36 16.73
C ASN A 112 -12.53 1.95 15.26
N CYS A 113 -12.28 0.68 15.00
CA CYS A 113 -12.36 0.10 13.68
C CYS A 113 -13.79 0.27 13.10
N HIS A 114 -13.88 0.77 11.87
CA HIS A 114 -15.16 1.00 11.20
C HIS A 114 -15.87 -0.30 10.76
N VAL A 115 -15.16 -1.43 10.77
CA VAL A 115 -15.69 -2.74 10.34
C VAL A 115 -16.34 -3.50 11.50
N ASP A 116 -15.66 -3.57 12.66
CA ASP A 116 -16.02 -4.42 13.79
C ASP A 116 -16.05 -3.70 15.14
N GLY A 117 -15.73 -2.40 15.15
CA GLY A 117 -15.76 -1.56 16.35
C GLY A 117 -14.60 -1.80 17.33
N ARG A 118 -13.66 -2.72 17.05
CA ARG A 118 -12.53 -2.96 17.96
C ARG A 118 -11.65 -1.73 18.13
N HIS A 119 -11.06 -1.59 19.30
CA HIS A 119 -10.08 -0.54 19.56
C HIS A 119 -8.77 -0.84 18.85
N ILE A 120 -8.28 0.13 18.11
CA ILE A 120 -6.99 0.10 17.42
C ILE A 120 -6.17 1.32 17.84
N PHE A 121 -4.90 1.11 18.12
CA PHE A 121 -3.91 2.16 18.23
C PHE A 121 -2.97 2.08 17.03
N MET A 122 -2.67 3.21 16.41
CA MET A 122 -1.73 3.31 15.29
C MET A 122 -0.82 4.50 15.51
N GLY A 123 0.44 4.22 15.77
CA GLY A 123 1.53 5.19 15.80
C GLY A 123 2.53 4.91 14.67
N PRO A 124 3.62 5.68 14.62
CA PRO A 124 4.67 5.46 13.63
C PRO A 124 5.27 4.06 13.68
N GLU A 125 5.50 3.54 14.88
CA GLU A 125 6.09 2.21 15.09
C GLU A 125 5.15 1.09 14.63
N GLU A 126 3.85 1.17 14.97
CA GLU A 126 2.85 0.22 14.51
C GLU A 126 2.72 0.24 12.98
N SER A 127 2.67 1.43 12.40
CA SER A 127 2.60 1.58 10.94
C SER A 127 3.81 0.95 10.25
N MET A 128 5.02 1.18 10.76
CA MET A 128 6.23 0.58 10.20
C MET A 128 6.29 -0.94 10.41
N ARG A 129 5.89 -1.43 11.59
CA ARG A 129 5.83 -2.88 11.86
C ARG A 129 4.85 -3.61 10.93
N ILE A 130 3.71 -2.99 10.63
CA ILE A 130 2.71 -3.57 9.73
C ILE A 130 3.23 -3.63 8.28
N GLN A 131 4.06 -2.66 7.88
CA GLN A 131 4.60 -2.56 6.51
C GLN A 131 5.87 -3.38 6.30
N ALA A 132 6.55 -3.81 7.37
CA ALA A 132 7.79 -4.60 7.30
C ALA A 132 7.52 -6.09 7.07
#